data_145ed7b89693c872b48a418be2a416b4
#
_entry.id   145ed7b89693c872b48a418be2a416b4
#
_cell.length_a   1.000
_cell.length_b   1.000
_cell.length_c   1.000
_cell.angle_alpha   90.00
_cell.angle_beta   90.00
_cell.angle_gamma   90.00
#
_symmetry.space_group_name_H-M   'P 1'
#
loop_
_entity.id
_entity.type
_entity.pdbx_description
1 polymer ?
#
loop_
_entity_poly.entity_id
_entity_poly.type
_entity_poly.pdbx_seq_one_letter_code
_entity_poly.pdbx_strand_id
1 'polypeptide(L)'
;MMNNIIENRNICFEILKEYTKSESLLKHALAVEACVREYALKFNENIELWGNVALLHDFDYEMYPGAEEHPYKGSEILKERGFNEEFRNAIMSHAGYTGIQRDTLLRKTLFACDELAGFITAVAYVRPSRSINEVEIKSVTKKMKDKAFARAVNREDIINGAQNLGIQLEEHIQFCIDAMKKNKDGLGL
;
A
#
# COMPACT_ATOMS: atom_id res chain seq x y z
N MET A 1 22.90 1.48 -21.02
CA MET A 1 21.49 1.19 -20.71
C MET A 1 21.13 2.08 -19.54
N MET A 2 20.23 3.04 -19.71
CA MET A 2 19.70 3.80 -18.60
C MET A 2 18.98 2.81 -17.68
N ASN A 3 19.47 2.62 -16.44
CA ASN A 3 18.72 1.89 -15.42
C ASN A 3 17.35 2.55 -15.30
N ASN A 4 16.30 1.81 -15.60
CA ASN A 4 14.95 2.32 -15.53
C ASN A 4 14.65 2.63 -14.04
N ILE A 5 14.68 3.91 -13.67
CA ILE A 5 14.54 4.35 -12.27
C ILE A 5 13.27 3.79 -11.62
N ILE A 6 12.19 3.66 -12.39
CA ILE A 6 10.89 3.18 -11.90
C ILE A 6 10.89 1.69 -11.54
N GLU A 7 11.89 0.93 -11.99
CA GLU A 7 12.07 -0.50 -11.69
C GLU A 7 13.21 -0.75 -10.69
N ASN A 8 13.85 0.30 -10.19
CA ASN A 8 14.95 0.17 -9.25
C ASN A 8 14.45 0.33 -7.80
N ARG A 9 14.14 -0.79 -7.16
CA ARG A 9 13.66 -0.80 -5.77
C ARG A 9 14.60 -0.12 -4.78
N ASN A 10 15.91 -0.27 -4.95
CA ASN A 10 16.87 0.35 -4.02
C ASN A 10 16.79 1.88 -4.08
N ILE A 11 16.66 2.46 -5.27
CA ILE A 11 16.46 3.92 -5.43
C ILE A 11 15.15 4.34 -4.77
N CYS A 12 14.06 3.63 -5.02
CA CYS A 12 12.76 3.92 -4.42
C CYS A 12 12.80 3.81 -2.89
N PHE A 13 13.48 2.80 -2.35
CA PHE A 13 13.62 2.64 -0.90
C PHE A 13 14.46 3.74 -0.24
N GLU A 14 15.52 4.20 -0.90
CA GLU A 14 16.30 5.37 -0.41
C GLU A 14 15.44 6.64 -0.42
N ILE A 15 14.62 6.86 -1.46
CA ILE A 15 13.67 7.98 -1.49
C ILE A 15 12.67 7.87 -0.33
N LEU A 16 12.06 6.70 -0.12
CA LEU A 16 11.15 6.48 1.01
C LEU A 16 11.83 6.87 2.33
N LYS A 17 13.04 6.39 2.61
CA LYS A 17 13.78 6.69 3.84
C LYS A 17 14.22 8.15 3.97
N GLU A 18 14.38 8.86 2.87
CA GLU A 18 14.71 10.28 2.87
C GLU A 18 13.55 11.11 3.46
N TYR A 19 12.32 10.81 3.07
CA TYR A 19 11.13 11.59 3.45
C TYR A 19 10.36 11.00 4.64
N THR A 20 10.47 9.70 4.88
CA THR A 20 9.76 8.99 5.95
C THR A 20 10.75 8.46 7.00
N LYS A 21 10.58 8.86 8.26
CA LYS A 21 11.40 8.44 9.41
C LYS A 21 10.60 7.58 10.40
N SER A 22 9.30 7.76 10.41
CA SER A 22 8.39 6.98 11.26
C SER A 22 8.45 5.49 10.91
N GLU A 23 8.81 4.66 11.89
CA GLU A 23 8.85 3.21 11.73
C GLU A 23 7.49 2.65 11.31
N SER A 24 6.39 3.22 11.81
CA SER A 24 5.04 2.78 11.46
C SER A 24 4.69 3.06 9.99
N LEU A 25 5.09 4.21 9.46
CA LEU A 25 4.86 4.56 8.05
C LEU A 25 5.77 3.76 7.12
N LEU A 26 7.04 3.52 7.51
CA LEU A 26 7.93 2.62 6.78
C LEU A 26 7.36 1.20 6.70
N LYS A 27 6.85 0.67 7.81
CA LYS A 27 6.20 -0.65 7.85
C LYS A 27 4.92 -0.69 7.02
N HIS A 28 4.12 0.40 7.02
CA HIS A 28 2.95 0.52 6.15
C HIS A 28 3.34 0.43 4.69
N ALA A 29 4.28 1.24 4.23
CA ALA A 29 4.77 1.22 2.85
C ALA A 29 5.25 -0.19 2.42
N LEU A 30 6.01 -0.87 3.28
CA LEU A 30 6.48 -2.24 3.03
C LEU A 30 5.32 -3.27 3.02
N ALA A 31 4.29 -3.10 3.84
CA ALA A 31 3.13 -3.98 3.86
C ALA A 31 2.29 -3.84 2.58
N VAL A 32 2.07 -2.60 2.13
CA VAL A 32 1.39 -2.32 0.85
C VAL A 32 2.21 -2.85 -0.32
N GLU A 33 3.55 -2.61 -0.33
CA GLU A 33 4.46 -3.19 -1.33
C GLU A 33 4.32 -4.70 -1.41
N ALA A 34 4.34 -5.42 -0.27
CA ALA A 34 4.23 -6.87 -0.24
C ALA A 34 2.93 -7.37 -0.88
N CYS A 35 1.80 -6.74 -0.58
CA CYS A 35 0.51 -7.09 -1.16
C CYS A 35 0.46 -6.82 -2.67
N VAL A 36 0.90 -5.64 -3.10
CA VAL A 36 0.85 -5.23 -4.51
C VAL A 36 1.79 -6.05 -5.39
N ARG A 37 2.99 -6.43 -4.90
CA ARG A 37 3.92 -7.33 -5.60
C ARG A 37 3.31 -8.72 -5.84
N GLU A 38 2.63 -9.28 -4.86
CA GLU A 38 1.95 -10.58 -5.00
C GLU A 38 0.78 -10.49 -6.00
N TYR A 39 0.06 -9.37 -6.02
CA TYR A 39 -0.95 -9.14 -7.06
C TYR A 39 -0.34 -8.96 -8.45
N ALA A 40 0.77 -8.25 -8.59
CA ALA A 40 1.49 -8.16 -9.85
C ALA A 40 1.87 -9.54 -10.38
N LEU A 41 2.37 -10.42 -9.49
CA LEU A 41 2.68 -11.82 -9.82
C LEU A 41 1.41 -12.58 -10.26
N LYS A 42 0.29 -12.46 -9.51
CA LYS A 42 -0.99 -13.10 -9.84
C LYS A 42 -1.53 -12.67 -11.20
N PHE A 43 -1.36 -11.41 -11.57
CA PHE A 43 -1.85 -10.83 -12.82
C PHE A 43 -0.85 -10.90 -13.98
N ASN A 44 0.35 -11.48 -13.75
CA ASN A 44 1.44 -11.54 -14.72
C ASN A 44 1.89 -10.17 -15.23
N GLU A 45 1.98 -9.20 -14.30
CA GLU A 45 2.37 -7.82 -14.52
C GLU A 45 3.81 -7.55 -14.05
N ASN A 46 4.34 -6.35 -14.31
CA ASN A 46 5.68 -5.96 -13.90
C ASN A 46 5.78 -5.77 -12.37
N ILE A 47 6.34 -6.77 -11.69
CA ILE A 47 6.44 -6.85 -10.22
C ILE A 47 7.26 -5.68 -9.66
N GLU A 48 8.36 -5.29 -10.33
CA GLU A 48 9.22 -4.21 -9.85
C GLU A 48 8.52 -2.85 -9.96
N LEU A 49 7.90 -2.57 -11.10
CA LEU A 49 7.12 -1.35 -11.30
C LEU A 49 5.99 -1.23 -10.26
N TRP A 50 5.20 -2.29 -10.11
CA TRP A 50 4.05 -2.28 -9.20
C TRP A 50 4.46 -2.15 -7.74
N GLY A 51 5.49 -2.90 -7.35
CA GLY A 51 6.06 -2.84 -6.00
C GLY A 51 6.60 -1.45 -5.66
N ASN A 52 7.30 -0.81 -6.59
CA ASN A 52 7.88 0.51 -6.38
C ASN A 52 6.81 1.63 -6.31
N VAL A 53 5.72 1.51 -7.09
CA VAL A 53 4.56 2.41 -6.95
C VAL A 53 3.96 2.28 -5.56
N ALA A 54 3.77 1.04 -5.07
CA ALA A 54 3.24 0.77 -3.75
C ALA A 54 4.19 1.24 -2.63
N LEU A 55 5.48 1.03 -2.79
CA LEU A 55 6.50 1.45 -1.82
C LEU A 55 6.54 2.98 -1.63
N LEU A 56 6.25 3.73 -2.69
CA LEU A 56 6.32 5.20 -2.70
C LEU A 56 4.95 5.89 -2.60
N HIS A 57 3.84 5.15 -2.40
CA HIS A 57 2.52 5.79 -2.45
C HIS A 57 2.33 6.90 -1.41
N ASP A 58 2.88 6.72 -0.21
CA ASP A 58 2.75 7.61 0.96
C ASP A 58 4.08 8.21 1.42
N PHE A 59 5.16 8.18 0.59
CA PHE A 59 6.49 8.55 1.04
C PHE A 59 6.61 10.01 1.52
N ASP A 60 5.76 10.89 1.02
CA ASP A 60 5.72 12.32 1.36
C ASP A 60 4.78 12.65 2.52
N TYR A 61 3.93 11.70 2.96
CA TYR A 61 2.86 11.94 3.94
C TYR A 61 3.38 12.46 5.30
N GLU A 62 4.52 11.96 5.77
CA GLU A 62 5.08 12.44 7.06
C GLU A 62 5.45 13.91 7.03
N MET A 63 5.96 14.40 5.90
CA MET A 63 6.36 15.79 5.73
C MET A 63 5.21 16.70 5.30
N TYR A 64 4.24 16.16 4.58
CA TYR A 64 3.14 16.89 3.95
C TYR A 64 1.78 16.22 4.20
N PRO A 65 1.29 16.14 5.47
CA PRO A 65 0.10 15.33 5.81
C PRO A 65 -1.23 15.94 5.36
N GLY A 66 -1.21 17.18 4.86
CA GLY A 66 -2.41 17.88 4.43
C GLY A 66 -2.91 17.41 3.06
N ALA A 67 -4.22 17.24 2.89
CA ALA A 67 -4.82 16.85 1.61
C ALA A 67 -4.57 17.83 0.44
N GLU A 68 -4.19 19.06 0.76
CA GLU A 68 -3.76 20.09 -0.20
C GLU A 68 -2.32 19.86 -0.68
N GLU A 69 -1.54 19.06 0.05
CA GLU A 69 -0.11 18.85 -0.20
C GLU A 69 0.16 17.39 -0.61
N HIS A 70 -0.29 16.42 0.20
CA HIS A 70 -0.19 15.00 -0.12
C HIS A 70 -1.31 14.59 -1.08
N PRO A 71 -1.04 13.78 -2.13
CA PRO A 71 0.25 13.30 -2.63
C PRO A 71 0.86 14.21 -3.73
N TYR A 72 0.38 15.45 -3.86
CA TYR A 72 0.81 16.37 -4.92
C TYR A 72 2.29 16.73 -4.77
N LYS A 73 2.75 17.01 -3.54
CA LYS A 73 4.16 17.27 -3.26
C LYS A 73 5.05 16.09 -3.58
N GLY A 74 4.62 14.89 -3.23
CA GLY A 74 5.30 13.66 -3.63
C GLY A 74 5.42 13.53 -5.14
N SER A 75 4.35 13.81 -5.88
CA SER A 75 4.37 13.80 -7.34
C SER A 75 5.35 14.82 -7.94
N GLU A 76 5.44 16.04 -7.39
CA GLU A 76 6.42 17.05 -7.81
C GLU A 76 7.87 16.57 -7.56
N ILE A 77 8.15 16.06 -6.36
CA ILE A 77 9.46 15.52 -5.98
C ILE A 77 9.89 14.37 -6.92
N LEU A 78 9.00 13.44 -7.19
CA LEU A 78 9.28 12.33 -8.09
C LEU A 78 9.50 12.78 -9.54
N LYS A 79 8.79 13.83 -10.01
CA LYS A 79 9.01 14.43 -11.32
C LYS A 79 10.43 14.98 -11.43
N GLU A 80 10.91 15.72 -10.43
CA GLU A 80 12.26 16.28 -10.40
C GLU A 80 13.34 15.18 -10.37
N ARG A 81 13.01 14.01 -9.81
CA ARG A 81 13.89 12.83 -9.79
C ARG A 81 13.81 11.97 -11.04
N GLY A 82 13.03 12.36 -12.05
CA GLY A 82 12.96 11.70 -13.34
C GLY A 82 11.94 10.55 -13.44
N PHE A 83 11.03 10.41 -12.47
CA PHE A 83 9.91 9.49 -12.58
C PHE A 83 8.89 10.00 -13.59
N ASN A 84 8.43 9.11 -14.47
CA ASN A 84 7.47 9.47 -15.51
C ASN A 84 6.06 9.77 -14.95
N GLU A 85 5.23 10.38 -15.76
CA GLU A 85 3.89 10.81 -15.38
C GLU A 85 2.98 9.63 -14.99
N GLU A 86 3.08 8.50 -15.70
CA GLU A 86 2.25 7.32 -15.43
C GLU A 86 2.53 6.73 -14.04
N PHE A 87 3.82 6.63 -13.65
CA PHE A 87 4.22 6.21 -12.32
C PHE A 87 3.66 7.14 -11.24
N ARG A 88 3.79 8.45 -11.43
CA ARG A 88 3.29 9.45 -10.48
C ARG A 88 1.76 9.46 -10.37
N ASN A 89 1.06 9.32 -11.50
CA ASN A 89 -0.40 9.21 -11.53
C ASN A 89 -0.88 7.90 -10.87
N ALA A 90 -0.14 6.81 -11.00
CA ALA A 90 -0.45 5.58 -10.28
C ALA A 90 -0.38 5.78 -8.76
N ILE A 91 0.66 6.45 -8.26
CA ILE A 91 0.76 6.86 -6.85
C ILE A 91 -0.43 7.76 -6.47
N MET A 92 -0.65 8.85 -7.18
CA MET A 92 -1.70 9.82 -6.84
C MET A 92 -3.10 9.20 -6.80
N SER A 93 -3.35 8.11 -7.55
CA SER A 93 -4.66 7.45 -7.63
C SER A 93 -5.11 6.78 -6.32
N HIS A 94 -4.20 6.54 -5.35
CA HIS A 94 -4.59 5.98 -4.06
C HIS A 94 -5.51 6.95 -3.29
N ALA A 95 -5.23 8.24 -3.36
CA ALA A 95 -6.02 9.29 -2.70
C ALA A 95 -7.19 9.73 -3.58
N GLY A 96 -8.42 9.46 -3.13
CA GLY A 96 -9.64 9.71 -3.92
C GLY A 96 -9.89 11.18 -4.29
N TYR A 97 -9.40 12.11 -3.48
CA TYR A 97 -9.56 13.56 -3.70
C TYR A 97 -8.67 14.13 -4.81
N THR A 98 -7.70 13.38 -5.32
CA THR A 98 -6.85 13.80 -6.45
C THR A 98 -7.59 13.82 -7.78
N GLY A 99 -8.72 13.12 -7.89
CA GLY A 99 -9.49 12.99 -9.12
C GLY A 99 -8.87 12.07 -10.17
N ILE A 100 -7.68 11.49 -9.90
CA ILE A 100 -7.05 10.52 -10.81
C ILE A 100 -7.88 9.24 -10.84
N GLN A 101 -8.32 8.86 -12.04
CA GLN A 101 -9.17 7.69 -12.21
C GLN A 101 -8.38 6.39 -11.96
N ARG A 102 -9.03 5.41 -11.31
CA ARG A 102 -8.49 4.06 -11.09
C ARG A 102 -8.90 3.13 -12.23
N ASP A 103 -8.47 3.47 -13.45
CA ASP A 103 -8.83 2.79 -14.70
C ASP A 103 -7.88 1.65 -15.08
N THR A 104 -6.66 1.63 -14.52
CA THR A 104 -5.70 0.56 -14.72
C THR A 104 -5.73 -0.47 -13.58
N LEU A 105 -5.27 -1.69 -13.86
CA LEU A 105 -5.21 -2.76 -12.87
C LEU A 105 -4.25 -2.41 -11.71
N LEU A 106 -3.12 -1.76 -12.00
CA LEU A 106 -2.18 -1.26 -10.99
C LEU A 106 -2.87 -0.29 -10.01
N ARG A 107 -3.56 0.73 -10.52
CA ARG A 107 -4.24 1.75 -9.69
C ARG A 107 -5.34 1.15 -8.81
N LYS A 108 -6.11 0.21 -9.37
CA LYS A 108 -7.12 -0.54 -8.60
C LYS A 108 -6.48 -1.38 -7.50
N THR A 109 -5.36 -2.04 -7.81
CA THR A 109 -4.65 -2.90 -6.86
C THR A 109 -4.01 -2.08 -5.73
N LEU A 110 -3.36 -0.96 -6.05
CA LEU A 110 -2.80 -0.08 -5.04
C LEU A 110 -3.89 0.37 -4.06
N PHE A 111 -4.99 0.93 -4.56
CA PHE A 111 -6.11 1.38 -3.73
C PHE A 111 -6.71 0.24 -2.87
N ALA A 112 -6.83 -0.97 -3.43
CA ALA A 112 -7.39 -2.09 -2.71
C ALA A 112 -6.47 -2.58 -1.57
N CYS A 113 -5.15 -2.49 -1.75
CA CYS A 113 -4.18 -2.99 -0.78
C CYS A 113 -3.85 -2.01 0.34
N ASP A 114 -3.92 -0.70 0.08
CA ASP A 114 -3.47 0.36 0.96
C ASP A 114 -4.12 0.29 2.36
N GLU A 115 -5.38 0.63 2.48
CA GLU A 115 -6.12 0.62 3.75
C GLU A 115 -6.17 -0.78 4.38
N LEU A 116 -6.28 -1.84 3.56
CA LEU A 116 -6.34 -3.21 4.05
C LEU A 116 -5.02 -3.66 4.68
N ALA A 117 -3.87 -3.33 4.10
CA ALA A 117 -2.56 -3.68 4.66
C ALA A 117 -2.34 -3.03 6.03
N GLY A 118 -2.69 -1.74 6.16
CA GLY A 118 -2.69 -1.02 7.44
C GLY A 118 -3.62 -1.65 8.47
N PHE A 119 -4.82 -2.05 8.04
CA PHE A 119 -5.79 -2.70 8.92
C PHE A 119 -5.33 -4.08 9.40
N ILE A 120 -4.77 -4.92 8.52
CA ILE A 120 -4.21 -6.24 8.85
C ILE A 120 -3.05 -6.06 9.84
N THR A 121 -2.17 -5.09 9.63
CA THR A 121 -1.08 -4.75 10.57
C THR A 121 -1.62 -4.41 11.96
N ALA A 122 -2.66 -3.58 12.04
CA ALA A 122 -3.31 -3.25 13.31
C ALA A 122 -3.92 -4.49 13.98
N VAL A 123 -4.50 -5.41 13.21
CA VAL A 123 -5.02 -6.68 13.74
C VAL A 123 -3.90 -7.57 14.27
N ALA A 124 -2.75 -7.62 13.61
CA ALA A 124 -1.58 -8.36 14.09
C ALA A 124 -1.07 -7.80 15.44
N TYR A 125 -0.96 -6.49 15.57
CA TYR A 125 -0.46 -5.84 16.80
C TYR A 125 -1.30 -6.08 18.06
N VAL A 126 -2.60 -6.37 17.91
CA VAL A 126 -3.45 -6.71 19.07
C VAL A 126 -3.48 -8.19 19.39
N ARG A 127 -2.73 -9.03 18.68
CA ARG A 127 -2.50 -10.43 19.06
C ARG A 127 -1.48 -10.52 20.19
N PRO A 128 -1.55 -11.55 21.05
CA PRO A 128 -0.58 -11.73 22.13
C PRO A 128 0.87 -11.79 21.65
N SER A 129 1.11 -12.48 20.54
CA SER A 129 2.44 -12.62 19.89
C SER A 129 2.82 -11.41 19.04
N ARG A 130 1.89 -10.50 18.73
CA ARG A 130 2.03 -9.43 17.74
C ARG A 130 2.44 -9.92 16.33
N SER A 131 2.15 -11.19 16.04
CA SER A 131 2.57 -11.83 14.79
C SER A 131 1.43 -11.92 13.78
N ILE A 132 1.76 -11.64 12.53
CA ILE A 132 0.89 -11.85 11.37
C ILE A 132 0.49 -13.32 11.19
N ASN A 133 1.30 -14.26 11.71
CA ASN A 133 1.00 -15.69 11.62
C ASN A 133 -0.32 -16.07 12.33
N GLU A 134 -0.73 -15.30 13.35
CA GLU A 134 -1.98 -15.51 14.09
C GLU A 134 -3.18 -14.75 13.49
N VAL A 135 -2.98 -14.02 12.40
CA VAL A 135 -4.06 -13.30 11.74
C VAL A 135 -4.79 -14.21 10.77
N GLU A 136 -6.11 -14.28 10.95
CA GLU A 136 -7.04 -15.04 10.12
C GLU A 136 -8.13 -14.10 9.58
N ILE A 137 -8.80 -14.49 8.48
CA ILE A 137 -9.94 -13.74 7.89
C ILE A 137 -10.96 -13.35 8.96
N LYS A 138 -11.34 -14.31 9.82
CA LYS A 138 -12.34 -14.10 10.88
C LYS A 138 -11.93 -13.00 11.84
N SER A 139 -10.64 -12.84 12.12
CA SER A 139 -10.15 -11.80 13.00
C SER A 139 -10.22 -10.42 12.34
N VAL A 140 -9.90 -10.34 11.06
CA VAL A 140 -9.99 -9.09 10.28
C VAL A 140 -11.45 -8.67 10.15
N THR A 141 -12.33 -9.55 9.67
CA THR A 141 -13.76 -9.26 9.46
C THR A 141 -14.49 -8.93 10.76
N LYS A 142 -14.12 -9.56 11.89
CA LYS A 142 -14.63 -9.19 13.22
C LYS A 142 -14.21 -7.78 13.60
N LYS A 143 -12.94 -7.42 13.39
CA LYS A 143 -12.42 -6.08 13.71
C LYS A 143 -12.95 -5.01 12.77
N MET A 144 -13.28 -5.31 11.52
CA MET A 144 -13.96 -4.37 10.61
C MET A 144 -15.32 -3.90 11.16
N LYS A 145 -16.02 -4.70 11.96
CA LYS A 145 -17.27 -4.33 12.63
C LYS A 145 -17.07 -3.44 13.85
N ASP A 146 -15.86 -3.39 14.41
CA ASP A 146 -15.51 -2.59 15.58
C ASP A 146 -15.07 -1.19 15.14
N LYS A 147 -15.99 -0.21 15.21
CA LYS A 147 -15.74 1.17 14.78
C LYS A 147 -14.67 1.88 15.63
N ALA A 148 -14.41 1.42 16.84
CA ALA A 148 -13.40 2.01 17.73
C ALA A 148 -11.99 1.52 17.39
N PHE A 149 -11.86 0.36 16.77
CA PHE A 149 -10.58 -0.23 16.39
C PHE A 149 -10.03 0.45 15.13
N ALA A 150 -8.75 0.83 15.11
CA ALA A 150 -8.07 1.45 13.98
C ALA A 150 -8.94 2.52 13.27
N ARG A 151 -9.35 3.56 13.99
CA ARG A 151 -10.35 4.54 13.52
C ARG A 151 -9.94 5.29 12.26
N ALA A 152 -8.64 5.47 12.04
CA ALA A 152 -8.11 6.18 10.89
C ALA A 152 -8.31 5.41 9.58
N VAL A 153 -8.43 4.08 9.64
CA VAL A 153 -8.62 3.23 8.46
C VAL A 153 -10.03 3.36 7.90
N ASN A 154 -10.15 3.64 6.62
CA ASN A 154 -11.44 3.72 5.93
C ASN A 154 -11.94 2.33 5.49
N ARG A 155 -12.96 1.79 6.19
CA ARG A 155 -13.53 0.46 5.88
C ARG A 155 -14.25 0.40 4.53
N GLU A 156 -14.82 1.51 4.11
CA GLU A 156 -15.50 1.58 2.81
C GLU A 156 -14.49 1.44 1.68
N ASP A 157 -13.29 2.02 1.82
CA ASP A 157 -12.23 1.88 0.83
C ASP A 157 -11.69 0.45 0.76
N ILE A 158 -11.62 -0.28 1.89
CA ILE A 158 -11.30 -1.72 1.88
C ILE A 158 -12.34 -2.50 1.05
N ILE A 159 -13.63 -2.25 1.27
CA ILE A 159 -14.72 -2.94 0.58
C ILE A 159 -14.72 -2.57 -0.90
N ASN A 160 -14.66 -1.28 -1.20
CA ASN A 160 -14.64 -0.75 -2.56
C ASN A 160 -13.41 -1.22 -3.35
N GLY A 161 -12.27 -1.36 -2.67
CA GLY A 161 -11.04 -1.88 -3.26
C GLY A 161 -11.21 -3.31 -3.78
N ALA A 162 -11.76 -4.21 -2.96
CA ALA A 162 -12.06 -5.58 -3.38
C ALA A 162 -13.06 -5.62 -4.55
N GLN A 163 -14.11 -4.79 -4.49
CA GLN A 163 -15.12 -4.69 -5.56
C GLN A 163 -14.50 -4.18 -6.88
N ASN A 164 -13.64 -3.17 -6.82
CA ASN A 164 -12.96 -2.61 -8.00
C ASN A 164 -12.01 -3.61 -8.67
N LEU A 165 -11.46 -4.54 -7.90
CA LEU A 165 -10.68 -5.67 -8.41
C LEU A 165 -11.56 -6.83 -8.91
N GLY A 166 -12.87 -6.81 -8.66
CA GLY A 166 -13.81 -7.88 -9.05
C GLY A 166 -13.64 -9.15 -8.24
N ILE A 167 -13.17 -9.07 -6.99
CA ILE A 167 -12.93 -10.20 -6.09
C ILE A 167 -13.76 -10.09 -4.81
N GLN A 168 -14.03 -11.23 -4.16
CA GLN A 168 -14.72 -11.24 -2.88
C GLN A 168 -13.82 -10.67 -1.77
N LEU A 169 -14.41 -9.94 -0.83
CA LEU A 169 -13.67 -9.29 0.26
C LEU A 169 -12.83 -10.28 1.07
N GLU A 170 -13.39 -11.44 1.40
CA GLU A 170 -12.70 -12.47 2.16
C GLU A 170 -11.51 -13.07 1.39
N GLU A 171 -11.64 -13.22 0.07
CA GLU A 171 -10.54 -13.65 -0.80
C GLU A 171 -9.42 -12.60 -0.81
N HIS A 172 -9.78 -11.31 -0.92
CA HIS A 172 -8.82 -10.21 -0.88
C HIS A 172 -8.08 -10.15 0.46
N ILE A 173 -8.82 -10.26 1.58
CA ILE A 173 -8.24 -10.29 2.93
C ILE A 173 -7.24 -11.45 3.06
N GLN A 174 -7.64 -12.67 2.66
CA GLN A 174 -6.74 -13.83 2.74
C GLN A 174 -5.47 -13.63 1.90
N PHE A 175 -5.64 -13.13 0.67
CA PHE A 175 -4.52 -12.88 -0.23
C PHE A 175 -3.50 -11.90 0.38
N CYS A 176 -3.98 -10.78 0.94
CA CYS A 176 -3.10 -9.81 1.60
C CYS A 176 -2.45 -10.37 2.87
N ILE A 177 -3.17 -11.15 3.68
CA ILE A 177 -2.59 -11.84 4.84
C ILE A 177 -1.42 -12.75 4.39
N ASP A 178 -1.62 -13.55 3.34
CA ASP A 178 -0.61 -14.48 2.86
C ASP A 178 0.60 -13.74 2.25
N ALA A 179 0.39 -12.65 1.52
CA ALA A 179 1.44 -11.78 1.02
C ALA A 179 2.28 -11.18 2.15
N MET A 180 1.64 -10.68 3.19
CA MET A 180 2.32 -10.11 4.36
C MET A 180 3.06 -11.18 5.17
N LYS A 181 2.51 -12.41 5.32
CA LYS A 181 3.19 -13.54 5.97
C LYS A 181 4.49 -13.93 5.30
N LYS A 182 4.54 -13.91 3.97
CA LYS A 182 5.77 -14.17 3.21
C LYS A 182 6.88 -13.14 3.49
N ASN A 183 6.49 -11.92 3.88
CA ASN A 183 7.39 -10.79 4.11
C ASN A 183 7.49 -10.36 5.59
N LYS A 184 7.01 -11.19 6.52
CA LYS A 184 6.84 -10.87 7.95
C LYS A 184 8.10 -10.32 8.63
N ASP A 185 9.27 -10.86 8.31
CA ASP A 185 10.54 -10.45 8.92
C ASP A 185 10.89 -8.99 8.56
N GLY A 186 10.66 -8.60 7.30
CA GLY A 186 10.82 -7.21 6.84
C GLY A 186 9.77 -6.25 7.41
N LEU A 187 8.60 -6.77 7.80
CA LEU A 187 7.51 -6.00 8.40
C LEU A 187 7.63 -5.91 9.93
N GLY A 188 8.41 -6.80 10.54
CA GLY A 188 8.49 -6.93 12.00
C GLY A 188 7.17 -7.40 12.63
N LEU A 189 6.48 -8.38 11.99
CA LEU A 189 5.17 -8.92 12.37
C LEU A 189 5.20 -10.42 12.62
#